data_16e2830b34e96d0476657f21104d0e1e
#
_entry.id   16e2830b34e96d0476657f21104d0e1e
#
_cell.length_a   1.000
_cell.length_b   1.000
_cell.length_c   1.000
_cell.angle_alpha   90.00
_cell.angle_beta   90.00
_cell.angle_gamma   90.00
#
_symmetry.space_group_name_H-M   'P 1'
#
loop_
_entity.id
_entity.type
_entity.pdbx_description
1 polymer ?
#
loop_
_entity_poly.entity_id
_entity_poly.type
_entity_poly.pdbx_seq_one_letter_code
_entity_poly.pdbx_strand_id
1 'polypeptide(L)'
;MAIQNIEDMQFTENIVLDATKDAVVIDSVSKIFKKSQPKVRLPWKEYKEAKREVRAVDNVTMTVKRREIMGILGANGSGKSTLIRMLSTLLIPDIGHMSIFGYDVVKDEAMVQRLINRVSVEASFFKKLSPMENLIYAARLYNMPGGEARAKIKSILSRLGIPEDRIGQPLENMSRGMQQKVAIARAFLTAPIVLLLDEPTTGLDPRSKIDVQTFVEELRSVHDATILITTHDMDEAEALCDRVAIIDKGRIMAMGTVEKLKLAVTERMERTTPVTMNEVFMHYTVAHEITDAEIERYGSWEKAFEALEAQKEDEQE
;
A
#
# COMPACT_ATOMS: atom_id res chain seq x y z
N MET A 1 2.19 15.61 -34.41
CA MET A 1 0.86 15.67 -33.81
C MET A 1 1.00 15.05 -32.42
N ALA A 2 0.94 15.86 -31.38
CA ALA A 2 0.99 15.40 -30.00
C ALA A 2 -0.29 14.61 -29.71
N ILE A 3 -0.14 13.46 -29.05
CA ILE A 3 -1.27 12.68 -28.52
C ILE A 3 -1.91 13.55 -27.44
N GLN A 4 -3.02 14.21 -27.77
CA GLN A 4 -3.66 15.21 -26.94
C GLN A 4 -4.70 14.65 -25.98
N ASN A 5 -5.07 13.36 -26.07
CA ASN A 5 -6.09 12.78 -25.20
C ASN A 5 -5.65 11.41 -24.67
N ILE A 6 -5.43 11.35 -23.38
CA ILE A 6 -5.24 10.12 -22.60
C ILE A 6 -6.59 9.39 -22.45
N GLU A 7 -7.69 9.99 -22.89
CA GLU A 7 -9.05 9.41 -22.92
C GLU A 7 -9.16 8.13 -23.78
N ASP A 8 -8.24 7.93 -24.75
CA ASP A 8 -8.22 6.75 -25.61
C ASP A 8 -7.54 5.50 -25.00
N MET A 9 -7.27 5.50 -23.67
CA MET A 9 -6.47 4.47 -23.02
C MET A 9 -7.29 3.40 -22.27
N GLN A 10 -8.52 3.14 -22.61
CA GLN A 10 -9.35 2.16 -21.90
C GLN A 10 -9.20 0.74 -22.45
N PHE A 11 -8.39 -0.10 -21.78
CA PHE A 11 -8.43 -1.57 -22.00
C PHE A 11 -9.65 -2.24 -21.33
N THR A 12 -10.48 -1.47 -20.65
CA THR A 12 -11.69 -1.94 -19.96
C THR A 12 -12.97 -1.66 -20.73
N GLU A 13 -12.89 -1.44 -22.05
CA GLU A 13 -14.00 -0.98 -22.91
C GLU A 13 -15.30 -1.80 -22.88
N ASN A 14 -15.33 -2.96 -22.20
CA ASN A 14 -16.51 -3.80 -22.06
C ASN A 14 -16.88 -4.17 -20.62
N ILE A 15 -16.28 -3.53 -19.58
CA ILE A 15 -16.62 -3.83 -18.20
C ILE A 15 -17.61 -2.78 -17.71
N VAL A 16 -18.88 -3.16 -17.61
CA VAL A 16 -19.94 -2.31 -17.03
C VAL A 16 -19.78 -2.37 -15.51
N LEU A 17 -19.21 -1.33 -14.93
CA LEU A 17 -19.11 -1.20 -13.49
C LEU A 17 -20.40 -0.59 -12.92
N ASP A 18 -20.93 -1.20 -11.88
CA ASP A 18 -22.05 -0.66 -11.13
C ASP A 18 -21.62 0.63 -10.41
N ALA A 19 -22.14 1.77 -10.88
CA ALA A 19 -21.78 3.09 -10.36
C ALA A 19 -22.18 3.30 -8.88
N THR A 20 -23.07 2.48 -8.35
CA THR A 20 -23.57 2.59 -6.97
C THR A 20 -22.68 1.87 -5.95
N LYS A 21 -21.75 1.01 -6.40
CA LYS A 21 -20.88 0.24 -5.52
C LYS A 21 -19.59 0.97 -5.18
N ASP A 22 -19.12 0.78 -3.95
CA ASP A 22 -17.78 1.16 -3.54
C ASP A 22 -16.73 0.42 -4.39
N ALA A 23 -15.57 1.06 -4.59
CA ALA A 23 -14.52 0.47 -5.40
C ALA A 23 -13.90 -0.76 -4.73
N VAL A 24 -13.71 -0.71 -3.41
CA VAL A 24 -13.21 -1.85 -2.62
C VAL A 24 -14.06 -1.99 -1.37
N VAL A 25 -14.48 -3.22 -1.08
CA VAL A 25 -15.16 -3.58 0.17
C VAL A 25 -14.38 -4.73 0.82
N ILE A 26 -14.04 -4.56 2.08
CA ILE A 26 -13.43 -5.56 2.95
C ILE A 26 -14.36 -5.73 4.14
N ASP A 27 -14.85 -6.94 4.36
CA ASP A 27 -15.80 -7.25 5.42
C ASP A 27 -15.29 -8.38 6.31
N SER A 28 -14.94 -8.02 7.56
CA SER A 28 -14.57 -8.93 8.65
C SER A 28 -13.43 -9.90 8.27
N VAL A 29 -12.45 -9.42 7.51
CA VAL A 29 -11.41 -10.25 6.90
C VAL A 29 -10.32 -10.59 7.91
N SER A 30 -9.95 -11.88 7.94
CA SER A 30 -8.79 -12.36 8.71
C SER A 30 -7.88 -13.26 7.87
N LYS A 31 -6.56 -13.17 8.16
CA LYS A 31 -5.53 -14.04 7.58
C LYS A 31 -4.60 -14.56 8.66
N ILE A 32 -4.49 -15.91 8.74
CA ILE A 32 -3.76 -16.61 9.80
C ILE A 32 -2.64 -17.44 9.16
N PHE A 33 -1.39 -17.18 9.54
CA PHE A 33 -0.25 -17.97 9.13
C PHE A 33 0.16 -18.96 10.24
N LYS A 34 0.37 -20.21 9.87
CA LYS A 34 0.86 -21.24 10.78
C LYS A 34 2.38 -21.35 10.63
N LYS A 35 3.11 -20.88 11.63
CA LYS A 35 4.57 -21.08 11.69
C LYS A 35 4.85 -22.46 12.30
N SER A 36 5.41 -23.39 11.51
CA SER A 36 6.04 -24.57 12.06
C SER A 36 7.41 -24.18 12.59
N GLN A 37 7.68 -24.46 13.86
CA GLN A 37 9.05 -24.33 14.38
C GLN A 37 9.92 -25.45 13.82
N PRO A 38 11.21 -25.20 13.50
CA PRO A 38 12.13 -26.25 13.08
C PRO A 38 12.23 -27.29 14.20
N LYS A 39 12.07 -28.57 13.85
CA LYS A 39 12.22 -29.70 14.78
C LYS A 39 13.66 -29.78 15.23
N VAL A 40 13.97 -29.23 16.40
CA VAL A 40 15.22 -29.58 17.09
C VAL A 40 15.00 -30.96 17.72
N ARG A 41 15.45 -32.03 17.06
CA ARG A 41 15.45 -33.37 17.59
C ARG A 41 16.47 -33.45 18.73
N LEU A 42 16.02 -33.31 19.96
CA LEU A 42 16.78 -33.77 21.12
C LEU A 42 16.39 -35.26 21.37
N PRO A 43 17.34 -36.19 21.55
CA PRO A 43 17.07 -37.64 21.58
C PRO A 43 16.17 -38.12 22.74
N TRP A 44 15.84 -37.26 23.71
CA TRP A 44 15.14 -37.65 24.96
C TRP A 44 13.95 -36.76 25.33
N LYS A 45 13.45 -35.88 24.47
CA LYS A 45 12.24 -35.12 24.71
C LYS A 45 11.28 -35.14 23.52
N GLU A 46 10.10 -35.72 23.72
CA GLU A 46 8.97 -35.48 22.83
C GLU A 46 8.50 -34.02 23.00
N TYR A 47 8.84 -33.18 22.04
CA TYR A 47 8.27 -31.83 21.98
C TYR A 47 6.91 -31.90 21.29
N LYS A 48 5.83 -31.60 21.98
CA LYS A 48 4.55 -31.24 21.36
C LYS A 48 4.80 -30.00 20.51
N GLU A 49 4.58 -30.09 19.20
CA GLU A 49 4.65 -28.95 18.27
C GLU A 49 3.61 -27.91 18.70
N ALA A 50 4.03 -26.85 19.39
CA ALA A 50 3.21 -25.67 19.53
C ALA A 50 3.21 -24.95 18.17
N LYS A 51 2.19 -25.20 17.35
CA LYS A 51 1.96 -24.43 16.12
C LYS A 51 1.63 -23.00 16.56
N ARG A 52 2.60 -22.11 16.42
CA ARG A 52 2.35 -20.68 16.68
C ARG A 52 1.56 -20.10 15.51
N GLU A 53 0.30 -19.81 15.72
CA GLU A 53 -0.53 -19.10 14.75
C GLU A 53 -0.23 -17.61 14.85
N VAL A 54 0.03 -16.98 13.70
CA VAL A 54 0.22 -15.52 13.59
C VAL A 54 -0.95 -14.97 12.79
N ARG A 55 -1.79 -14.19 13.42
CA ARG A 55 -2.86 -13.45 12.76
C ARG A 55 -2.28 -12.19 12.12
N ALA A 56 -1.95 -12.27 10.84
CA ALA A 56 -1.38 -11.14 10.12
C ALA A 56 -2.42 -10.06 9.77
N VAL A 57 -3.68 -10.47 9.60
CA VAL A 57 -4.87 -9.62 9.50
C VAL A 57 -5.94 -10.23 10.38
N ASP A 58 -6.59 -9.42 11.20
CA ASP A 58 -7.54 -9.86 12.22
C ASP A 58 -8.79 -8.97 12.23
N ASN A 59 -9.88 -9.50 11.66
CA ASN A 59 -11.21 -8.89 11.60
C ASN A 59 -11.20 -7.46 11.02
N VAL A 60 -10.52 -7.27 9.88
CA VAL A 60 -10.45 -5.98 9.19
C VAL A 60 -11.74 -5.74 8.40
N THR A 61 -12.36 -4.57 8.63
CA THR A 61 -13.53 -4.09 7.88
C THR A 61 -13.26 -2.66 7.41
N MET A 62 -13.31 -2.42 6.09
CA MET A 62 -13.18 -1.09 5.50
C MET A 62 -13.77 -1.02 4.10
N THR A 63 -14.11 0.19 3.67
CA THR A 63 -14.55 0.48 2.30
C THR A 63 -13.71 1.58 1.69
N VAL A 64 -13.46 1.50 0.39
CA VAL A 64 -12.80 2.52 -0.41
C VAL A 64 -13.74 2.99 -1.49
N LYS A 65 -13.97 4.27 -1.56
CA LYS A 65 -14.83 4.89 -2.56
C LYS A 65 -14.15 4.95 -3.91
N ARG A 66 -14.94 5.16 -4.94
CA ARG A 66 -14.40 5.40 -6.29
C ARG A 66 -13.58 6.69 -6.30
N ARG A 67 -12.46 6.69 -7.05
CA ARG A 67 -11.56 7.85 -7.19
C ARG A 67 -10.93 8.32 -5.87
N GLU A 68 -10.99 7.51 -4.83
CA GLU A 68 -10.38 7.78 -3.53
C GLU A 68 -8.93 7.30 -3.53
N ILE A 69 -8.05 8.08 -2.91
CA ILE A 69 -6.74 7.62 -2.47
C ILE A 69 -6.87 7.24 -1.00
N MET A 70 -6.90 5.92 -0.74
CA MET A 70 -6.99 5.36 0.60
C MET A 70 -5.62 4.94 1.09
N GLY A 71 -5.15 5.55 2.18
CA GLY A 71 -3.91 5.19 2.86
C GLY A 71 -4.13 4.06 3.86
N ILE A 72 -3.23 3.06 3.88
CA ILE A 72 -3.13 2.06 4.94
C ILE A 72 -1.81 2.31 5.65
N LEU A 73 -1.88 2.97 6.80
CA LEU A 73 -0.75 3.43 7.58
C LEU A 73 -0.45 2.46 8.72
N GLY A 74 0.80 2.06 8.89
CA GLY A 74 1.18 1.14 9.96
C GLY A 74 2.67 0.81 9.97
N ALA A 75 3.17 0.31 11.09
CA ALA A 75 4.54 -0.15 11.22
C ALA A 75 4.84 -1.39 10.35
N ASN A 76 6.11 -1.72 10.18
CA ASN A 76 6.52 -2.95 9.51
C ASN A 76 5.96 -4.17 10.25
N GLY A 77 5.36 -5.10 9.51
CA GLY A 77 4.73 -6.29 10.10
C GLY A 77 3.30 -6.09 10.62
N SER A 78 2.72 -4.89 10.52
CA SER A 78 1.34 -4.62 10.99
C SER A 78 0.23 -5.30 10.16
N GLY A 79 0.56 -5.90 9.00
CA GLY A 79 -0.41 -6.61 8.14
C GLY A 79 -0.72 -5.92 6.80
N LYS A 80 -0.21 -4.71 6.52
CA LYS A 80 -0.46 -3.92 5.30
C LYS A 80 -0.28 -4.72 4.00
N SER A 81 0.93 -5.25 3.80
CA SER A 81 1.25 -6.02 2.57
C SER A 81 0.44 -7.32 2.47
N THR A 82 0.03 -7.91 3.61
CA THR A 82 -0.85 -9.08 3.61
C THR A 82 -2.24 -8.70 3.07
N LEU A 83 -2.77 -7.56 3.49
CA LEU A 83 -4.06 -7.03 3.02
C LEU A 83 -4.01 -6.74 1.52
N ILE A 84 -2.95 -6.06 1.04
CA ILE A 84 -2.73 -5.79 -0.39
C ILE A 84 -2.62 -7.10 -1.20
N ARG A 85 -1.92 -8.12 -0.68
CA ARG A 85 -1.81 -9.42 -1.36
C ARG A 85 -3.15 -10.15 -1.46
N MET A 86 -4.02 -10.03 -0.46
CA MET A 86 -5.38 -10.60 -0.54
C MET A 86 -6.23 -9.85 -1.57
N LEU A 87 -6.23 -8.52 -1.58
CA LEU A 87 -6.92 -7.71 -2.59
C LEU A 87 -6.43 -7.99 -4.02
N SER A 88 -5.13 -8.28 -4.17
CA SER A 88 -4.53 -8.60 -5.47
C SER A 88 -4.65 -10.08 -5.86
N THR A 89 -5.54 -10.84 -5.22
CA THR A 89 -5.80 -12.28 -5.47
C THR A 89 -4.60 -13.22 -5.24
N LEU A 90 -3.49 -12.72 -4.68
CA LEU A 90 -2.28 -13.51 -4.41
C LEU A 90 -2.36 -14.32 -3.12
N LEU A 91 -3.33 -14.01 -2.26
CA LEU A 91 -3.59 -14.65 -0.98
C LEU A 91 -5.09 -14.76 -0.77
N ILE A 92 -5.55 -15.94 -0.38
CA ILE A 92 -6.96 -16.17 -0.05
C ILE A 92 -7.17 -15.80 1.43
N PRO A 93 -8.18 -14.98 1.78
CA PRO A 93 -8.56 -14.75 3.18
C PRO A 93 -9.03 -16.06 3.83
N ASP A 94 -8.76 -16.23 5.13
CA ASP A 94 -9.23 -17.41 5.88
C ASP A 94 -10.65 -17.19 6.43
N ILE A 95 -11.01 -15.93 6.69
CA ILE A 95 -12.33 -15.52 7.19
C ILE A 95 -12.72 -14.21 6.50
N GLY A 96 -14.02 -13.97 6.34
CA GLY A 96 -14.58 -12.75 5.79
C GLY A 96 -14.61 -12.71 4.26
N HIS A 97 -14.97 -11.55 3.71
CA HIS A 97 -15.13 -11.33 2.27
C HIS A 97 -14.46 -10.06 1.82
N MET A 98 -13.94 -10.09 0.60
CA MET A 98 -13.38 -8.92 -0.08
C MET A 98 -13.94 -8.84 -1.49
N SER A 99 -14.27 -7.64 -1.93
CA SER A 99 -14.70 -7.42 -3.32
C SER A 99 -14.15 -6.13 -3.90
N ILE A 100 -14.02 -6.12 -5.23
CA ILE A 100 -13.61 -4.96 -6.03
C ILE A 100 -14.72 -4.68 -7.05
N PHE A 101 -15.34 -3.51 -6.94
CA PHE A 101 -16.55 -3.13 -7.70
C PHE A 101 -17.65 -4.21 -7.63
N GLY A 102 -17.76 -4.93 -6.49
CA GLY A 102 -18.71 -5.98 -6.24
C GLY A 102 -18.33 -7.37 -6.76
N TYR A 103 -17.16 -7.51 -7.44
CA TYR A 103 -16.60 -8.81 -7.79
C TYR A 103 -15.80 -9.38 -6.61
N ASP A 104 -16.15 -10.57 -6.18
CA ASP A 104 -15.48 -11.26 -5.06
C ASP A 104 -14.04 -11.65 -5.45
N VAL A 105 -13.05 -11.31 -4.60
CA VAL A 105 -11.63 -11.53 -4.92
C VAL A 105 -11.23 -13.00 -5.04
N VAL A 106 -12.07 -13.92 -4.52
CA VAL A 106 -11.80 -15.37 -4.59
C VAL A 106 -12.62 -16.01 -5.71
N LYS A 107 -13.92 -15.69 -5.82
CA LYS A 107 -14.83 -16.33 -6.79
C LYS A 107 -14.67 -15.76 -8.19
N ASP A 108 -14.45 -14.44 -8.29
CA ASP A 108 -14.37 -13.70 -9.53
C ASP A 108 -12.92 -13.27 -9.84
N GLU A 109 -11.91 -14.09 -9.43
CA GLU A 109 -10.48 -13.78 -9.51
C GLU A 109 -10.06 -13.20 -10.87
N ALA A 110 -10.45 -13.85 -11.96
CA ALA A 110 -10.09 -13.42 -13.32
C ALA A 110 -10.65 -12.03 -13.67
N MET A 111 -11.84 -11.67 -13.16
CA MET A 111 -12.41 -10.34 -13.33
C MET A 111 -11.67 -9.32 -12.48
N VAL A 112 -11.43 -9.63 -11.21
CA VAL A 112 -10.67 -8.77 -10.30
C VAL A 112 -9.29 -8.45 -10.87
N GLN A 113 -8.56 -9.43 -11.40
CA GLN A 113 -7.23 -9.24 -12.02
C GLN A 113 -7.24 -8.32 -13.25
N ARG A 114 -8.38 -8.17 -13.94
CA ARG A 114 -8.53 -7.19 -15.02
C ARG A 114 -8.74 -5.76 -14.54
N LEU A 115 -9.31 -5.60 -13.34
CA LEU A 115 -9.63 -4.29 -12.77
C LEU A 115 -8.46 -3.66 -12.01
N ILE A 116 -7.50 -4.49 -11.56
CA ILE A 116 -6.43 -4.07 -10.66
C ILE A 116 -5.06 -4.16 -11.31
N ASN A 117 -4.14 -3.35 -10.81
CA ASN A 117 -2.70 -3.63 -10.86
C ASN A 117 -2.06 -3.36 -9.51
N ARG A 118 -0.90 -3.99 -9.30
CA ARG A 118 -0.15 -3.86 -8.06
C ARG A 118 1.31 -3.47 -8.31
N VAL A 119 1.81 -2.54 -7.51
CA VAL A 119 3.23 -2.27 -7.34
C VAL A 119 3.65 -2.85 -6.00
N SER A 120 4.67 -3.70 -5.98
CA SER A 120 5.26 -4.23 -4.75
C SER A 120 6.54 -3.49 -4.38
N VAL A 121 6.92 -3.55 -3.10
CA VAL A 121 8.17 -2.97 -2.56
C VAL A 121 9.40 -3.42 -3.37
N GLU A 122 9.40 -4.69 -3.80
CA GLU A 122 10.45 -5.25 -4.65
C GLU A 122 9.88 -5.57 -6.03
N ALA A 123 10.16 -4.69 -6.98
CA ALA A 123 9.79 -4.93 -8.36
C ALA A 123 10.78 -5.91 -9.02
N SER A 124 10.26 -7.05 -9.47
CA SER A 124 11.06 -8.00 -10.24
C SER A 124 11.15 -7.54 -11.70
N PHE A 125 12.37 -7.31 -12.14
CA PHE A 125 12.72 -6.93 -13.51
C PHE A 125 13.83 -7.80 -14.09
N PHE A 126 13.89 -7.86 -15.40
CA PHE A 126 15.07 -8.31 -16.13
C PHE A 126 16.13 -7.20 -16.06
N LYS A 127 17.03 -7.24 -15.06
CA LYS A 127 17.94 -6.15 -14.73
C LYS A 127 18.89 -5.76 -15.88
N LYS A 128 19.24 -6.69 -16.76
CA LYS A 128 20.06 -6.46 -17.94
C LYS A 128 19.32 -5.79 -19.10
N LEU A 129 17.99 -5.79 -19.07
CA LEU A 129 17.16 -5.10 -20.05
C LEU A 129 16.88 -3.66 -19.59
N SER A 130 16.67 -2.80 -20.58
CA SER A 130 16.28 -1.39 -20.36
C SER A 130 14.84 -1.28 -19.85
N PRO A 131 14.42 -0.12 -19.28
CA PRO A 131 13.02 0.19 -19.00
C PRO A 131 12.11 -0.07 -20.20
N MET A 132 12.50 0.42 -21.38
CA MET A 132 11.71 0.22 -22.60
C MET A 132 11.48 -1.27 -22.90
N GLU A 133 12.52 -2.09 -22.84
CA GLU A 133 12.41 -3.53 -23.13
C GLU A 133 11.57 -4.26 -22.09
N ASN A 134 11.77 -3.97 -20.79
CA ASN A 134 10.96 -4.54 -19.72
C ASN A 134 9.47 -4.20 -19.85
N LEU A 135 9.17 -2.94 -20.20
CA LEU A 135 7.79 -2.47 -20.33
C LEU A 135 7.15 -2.96 -21.64
N ILE A 136 7.89 -3.07 -22.74
CA ILE A 136 7.40 -3.70 -23.98
C ILE A 136 7.10 -5.18 -23.75
N TYR A 137 7.94 -5.88 -22.97
CA TYR A 137 7.65 -7.26 -22.59
C TYR A 137 6.32 -7.36 -21.81
N ALA A 138 6.13 -6.48 -20.82
CA ALA A 138 4.87 -6.41 -20.06
C ALA A 138 3.68 -6.08 -20.99
N ALA A 139 3.82 -5.08 -21.87
CA ALA A 139 2.77 -4.68 -22.82
C ALA A 139 2.31 -5.84 -23.71
N ARG A 140 3.25 -6.71 -24.14
CA ARG A 140 2.93 -7.90 -24.95
C ARG A 140 2.09 -8.92 -24.17
N LEU A 141 2.31 -9.08 -22.86
CA LEU A 141 1.49 -9.96 -22.03
C LEU A 141 0.04 -9.49 -21.95
N TYR A 142 -0.20 -8.19 -22.15
CA TYR A 142 -1.53 -7.59 -22.21
C TYR A 142 -2.06 -7.39 -23.65
N ASN A 143 -1.42 -8.03 -24.64
CA ASN A 143 -1.79 -7.95 -26.07
C ASN A 143 -1.79 -6.52 -26.63
N MET A 144 -1.01 -5.60 -26.08
CA MET A 144 -0.92 -4.22 -26.56
C MET A 144 -0.12 -4.14 -27.86
N PRO A 145 -0.60 -3.44 -28.91
CA PRO A 145 0.14 -3.25 -30.15
C PRO A 145 1.48 -2.54 -29.92
N GLY A 146 2.56 -3.02 -30.54
CA GLY A 146 3.92 -2.57 -30.22
C GLY A 146 4.20 -1.09 -30.48
N GLY A 147 3.57 -0.47 -31.48
CA GLY A 147 3.70 0.96 -31.76
C GLY A 147 3.04 1.82 -30.68
N GLU A 148 1.82 1.48 -30.29
CA GLU A 148 1.06 2.11 -29.23
C GLU A 148 1.76 1.94 -27.88
N ALA A 149 2.19 0.70 -27.55
CA ALA A 149 2.93 0.41 -26.35
C ALA A 149 4.16 1.30 -26.20
N ARG A 150 4.92 1.48 -27.26
CA ARG A 150 6.16 2.29 -27.25
C ARG A 150 5.88 3.77 -26.97
N ALA A 151 4.85 4.33 -27.57
CA ALA A 151 4.44 5.72 -27.36
C ALA A 151 3.95 5.92 -25.92
N LYS A 152 3.10 5.01 -25.42
CA LYS A 152 2.56 5.02 -24.06
C LYS A 152 3.66 4.90 -23.01
N ILE A 153 4.59 3.97 -23.19
CA ILE A 153 5.74 3.77 -22.29
C ILE A 153 6.56 5.05 -22.19
N LYS A 154 6.92 5.68 -23.32
CA LYS A 154 7.68 6.93 -23.30
C LYS A 154 6.94 8.03 -22.53
N SER A 155 5.64 8.20 -22.77
CA SER A 155 4.82 9.18 -22.08
C SER A 155 4.81 8.95 -20.57
N ILE A 156 4.55 7.72 -20.10
CA ILE A 156 4.51 7.39 -18.69
C ILE A 156 5.88 7.60 -18.02
N LEU A 157 6.97 7.14 -18.64
CA LEU A 157 8.32 7.27 -18.09
C LEU A 157 8.75 8.74 -17.99
N SER A 158 8.39 9.57 -18.98
CA SER A 158 8.66 11.01 -18.95
C SER A 158 7.91 11.71 -17.81
N ARG A 159 6.63 11.37 -17.58
CA ARG A 159 5.83 11.91 -16.45
C ARG A 159 6.39 11.53 -15.10
N LEU A 160 6.94 10.33 -14.98
CA LEU A 160 7.67 9.88 -13.78
C LEU A 160 9.07 10.49 -13.65
N GLY A 161 9.44 11.45 -14.52
CA GLY A 161 10.73 12.13 -14.47
C GLY A 161 11.92 11.24 -14.79
N ILE A 162 11.75 10.19 -15.61
CA ILE A 162 12.86 9.37 -16.11
C ILE A 162 13.43 10.05 -17.36
N PRO A 163 14.71 10.44 -17.35
CA PRO A 163 15.37 11.07 -18.50
C PRO A 163 15.34 10.19 -19.76
N GLU A 164 15.18 10.78 -20.94
CA GLU A 164 15.03 10.02 -22.18
C GLU A 164 16.27 9.18 -22.50
N ASP A 165 17.47 9.68 -22.20
CA ASP A 165 18.74 8.95 -22.35
C ASP A 165 18.85 7.72 -21.46
N ARG A 166 18.06 7.62 -20.39
CA ARG A 166 18.00 6.48 -19.48
C ARG A 166 17.02 5.40 -19.92
N ILE A 167 16.04 5.73 -20.74
CA ILE A 167 14.97 4.78 -21.16
C ILE A 167 15.53 3.54 -21.88
N GLY A 168 16.66 3.71 -22.60
CA GLY A 168 17.36 2.63 -23.33
C GLY A 168 18.51 1.97 -22.57
N GLN A 169 18.85 2.40 -21.35
CA GLN A 169 19.95 1.83 -20.58
C GLN A 169 19.50 0.68 -19.69
N PRO A 170 20.34 -0.33 -19.40
CA PRO A 170 20.01 -1.43 -18.51
C PRO A 170 19.54 -0.96 -17.13
N LEU A 171 18.52 -1.61 -16.57
CA LEU A 171 17.96 -1.27 -15.25
C LEU A 171 18.97 -1.44 -14.11
N GLU A 172 19.95 -2.33 -14.24
CA GLU A 172 21.01 -2.50 -13.24
C GLU A 172 21.86 -1.25 -13.04
N ASN A 173 21.91 -0.36 -14.04
CA ASN A 173 22.65 0.91 -14.00
C ASN A 173 21.79 2.08 -13.47
N MET A 174 20.55 1.80 -13.03
CA MET A 174 19.63 2.79 -12.51
C MET A 174 19.59 2.80 -10.99
N SER A 175 19.34 3.99 -10.41
CA SER A 175 19.09 4.11 -8.98
C SER A 175 17.82 3.31 -8.58
N ARG A 176 17.73 2.95 -7.29
CA ARG A 176 16.54 2.30 -6.73
C ARG A 176 15.27 3.10 -7.02
N GLY A 177 15.33 4.43 -6.88
CA GLY A 177 14.21 5.33 -7.19
C GLY A 177 13.77 5.26 -8.65
N MET A 178 14.71 5.23 -9.60
CA MET A 178 14.37 5.06 -11.01
C MET A 178 13.77 3.69 -11.29
N GLN A 179 14.28 2.62 -10.69
CA GLN A 179 13.70 1.28 -10.83
C GLN A 179 12.27 1.22 -10.27
N GLN A 180 12.01 1.89 -9.15
CA GLN A 180 10.66 1.97 -8.57
C GLN A 180 9.69 2.74 -9.49
N LYS A 181 10.13 3.85 -10.10
CA LYS A 181 9.34 4.56 -11.11
C LYS A 181 9.00 3.68 -12.32
N VAL A 182 9.93 2.83 -12.77
CA VAL A 182 9.65 1.84 -13.83
C VAL A 182 8.65 0.78 -13.38
N ALA A 183 8.64 0.39 -12.09
CA ALA A 183 7.63 -0.52 -11.54
C ALA A 183 6.23 0.09 -11.55
N ILE A 184 6.12 1.36 -11.18
CA ILE A 184 4.87 2.13 -11.24
C ILE A 184 4.42 2.27 -12.70
N ALA A 185 5.34 2.61 -13.62
CA ALA A 185 5.04 2.68 -15.05
C ALA A 185 4.47 1.35 -15.58
N ARG A 186 5.04 0.21 -15.16
CA ARG A 186 4.55 -1.12 -15.53
C ARG A 186 3.12 -1.36 -15.04
N ALA A 187 2.83 -1.02 -13.78
CA ALA A 187 1.52 -1.22 -13.21
C ALA A 187 0.45 -0.33 -13.87
N PHE A 188 0.86 0.83 -14.39
CA PHE A 188 -0.06 1.75 -15.05
C PHE A 188 -0.22 1.49 -16.56
N LEU A 189 0.54 0.58 -17.14
CA LEU A 189 0.54 0.33 -18.57
C LEU A 189 -0.86 -0.03 -19.13
N THR A 190 -1.66 -0.75 -18.36
CA THR A 190 -3.03 -1.15 -18.70
C THR A 190 -4.11 -0.20 -18.21
N ALA A 191 -3.75 0.96 -17.65
CA ALA A 191 -4.68 1.91 -17.05
C ALA A 191 -5.72 1.23 -16.11
N PRO A 192 -5.28 0.59 -15.02
CA PRO A 192 -6.17 -0.14 -14.12
C PRO A 192 -7.14 0.82 -13.43
N ILE A 193 -8.34 0.34 -13.13
CA ILE A 193 -9.36 1.12 -12.41
C ILE A 193 -9.02 1.18 -10.92
N VAL A 194 -8.36 0.14 -10.38
CA VAL A 194 -7.82 0.12 -9.01
C VAL A 194 -6.33 -0.13 -9.04
N LEU A 195 -5.57 0.74 -8.41
CA LEU A 195 -4.13 0.63 -8.27
C LEU A 195 -3.75 0.34 -6.82
N LEU A 196 -3.02 -0.74 -6.59
CA LEU A 196 -2.55 -1.17 -5.28
C LEU A 196 -1.05 -0.88 -5.18
N LEU A 197 -0.69 0.11 -4.35
CA LEU A 197 0.70 0.54 -4.15
C LEU A 197 1.20 0.09 -2.79
N ASP A 198 2.13 -0.86 -2.77
CA ASP A 198 2.70 -1.40 -1.54
C ASP A 198 4.04 -0.70 -1.25
N GLU A 199 4.03 0.29 -0.37
CA GLU A 199 5.15 1.15 0.03
C GLU A 199 5.92 1.76 -1.18
N PRO A 200 5.24 2.51 -2.08
CA PRO A 200 5.81 2.90 -3.37
C PRO A 200 6.98 3.88 -3.28
N THR A 201 7.12 4.61 -2.18
CA THR A 201 8.16 5.64 -2.00
C THR A 201 9.24 5.25 -1.00
N THR A 202 9.14 4.05 -0.39
CA THR A 202 10.10 3.58 0.60
C THR A 202 11.52 3.47 0.04
N GLY A 203 12.46 4.16 0.69
CA GLY A 203 13.88 4.17 0.30
C GLY A 203 14.17 5.01 -0.94
N LEU A 204 13.26 5.91 -1.35
CA LEU A 204 13.48 6.90 -2.40
C LEU A 204 14.08 8.18 -1.82
N ASP A 205 14.87 8.88 -2.65
CA ASP A 205 15.30 10.24 -2.36
C ASP A 205 14.10 11.22 -2.41
N PRO A 206 14.20 12.40 -1.76
CA PRO A 206 13.06 13.35 -1.67
C PRO A 206 12.47 13.75 -3.03
N ARG A 207 13.32 13.94 -4.05
CA ARG A 207 12.86 14.32 -5.39
C ARG A 207 12.07 13.17 -6.05
N SER A 208 12.59 11.96 -5.96
CA SER A 208 11.89 10.77 -6.48
C SER A 208 10.56 10.52 -5.76
N LYS A 209 10.46 10.81 -4.45
CA LYS A 209 9.19 10.77 -3.72
C LYS A 209 8.16 11.73 -4.33
N ILE A 210 8.54 13.00 -4.52
CA ILE A 210 7.66 14.04 -5.10
C ILE A 210 7.20 13.61 -6.51
N ASP A 211 8.10 13.12 -7.36
CA ASP A 211 7.75 12.69 -8.71
C ASP A 211 6.70 11.56 -8.69
N VAL A 212 6.84 10.59 -7.78
CA VAL A 212 5.88 9.51 -7.59
C VAL A 212 4.55 10.03 -7.06
N GLN A 213 4.56 10.90 -6.06
CA GLN A 213 3.36 11.49 -5.46
C GLN A 213 2.56 12.28 -6.49
N THR A 214 3.24 13.15 -7.24
CA THR A 214 2.61 13.93 -8.33
C THR A 214 1.97 13.01 -9.37
N PHE A 215 2.65 11.93 -9.75
CA PHE A 215 2.11 10.97 -10.69
C PHE A 215 0.87 10.22 -10.15
N VAL A 216 0.87 9.86 -8.85
CA VAL A 216 -0.28 9.21 -8.19
C VAL A 216 -1.49 10.15 -8.18
N GLU A 217 -1.30 11.43 -7.85
CA GLU A 217 -2.39 12.43 -7.91
C GLU A 217 -2.92 12.63 -9.34
N GLU A 218 -2.03 12.63 -10.33
CA GLU A 218 -2.42 12.71 -11.73
C GLU A 218 -3.25 11.50 -12.15
N LEU A 219 -2.90 10.29 -11.71
CA LEU A 219 -3.68 9.08 -11.98
C LEU A 219 -5.11 9.17 -11.42
N ARG A 220 -5.27 9.73 -10.23
CA ARG A 220 -6.59 9.98 -9.65
C ARG A 220 -7.39 11.01 -10.44
N SER A 221 -6.78 12.17 -10.71
CA SER A 221 -7.48 13.32 -11.26
C SER A 221 -7.80 13.20 -12.75
N VAL A 222 -6.92 12.56 -13.53
CA VAL A 222 -7.05 12.46 -14.99
C VAL A 222 -7.65 11.11 -15.41
N HIS A 223 -7.36 10.02 -14.68
CA HIS A 223 -7.76 8.67 -15.08
C HIS A 223 -8.84 8.05 -14.21
N ASP A 224 -9.42 8.82 -13.27
CA ASP A 224 -10.46 8.32 -12.38
C ASP A 224 -10.04 7.07 -11.58
N ALA A 225 -8.74 6.84 -11.41
CA ALA A 225 -8.23 5.69 -10.72
C ALA A 225 -8.58 5.72 -9.22
N THR A 226 -8.97 4.60 -8.68
CA THR A 226 -9.04 4.37 -7.24
C THR A 226 -7.71 3.81 -6.78
N ILE A 227 -7.13 4.35 -5.71
CA ILE A 227 -5.77 4.00 -5.30
C ILE A 227 -5.77 3.59 -3.83
N LEU A 228 -5.20 2.41 -3.55
CA LEU A 228 -4.84 2.01 -2.21
C LEU A 228 -3.33 2.07 -2.08
N ILE A 229 -2.84 2.84 -1.14
CA ILE A 229 -1.42 2.99 -0.85
C ILE A 229 -1.12 2.49 0.56
N THR A 230 -0.14 1.60 0.70
CA THR A 230 0.39 1.28 2.02
C THR A 230 1.65 2.10 2.27
N THR A 231 1.77 2.61 3.47
CA THR A 231 2.95 3.38 3.88
C THR A 231 3.18 3.30 5.39
N HIS A 232 4.39 3.57 5.81
CA HIS A 232 4.75 3.87 7.19
C HIS A 232 5.20 5.34 7.35
N ASP A 233 5.15 6.11 6.26
CA ASP A 233 5.53 7.53 6.21
C ASP A 233 4.26 8.38 6.40
N MET A 234 4.21 9.10 7.54
CA MET A 234 3.07 9.94 7.93
C MET A 234 2.91 11.14 7.02
N ASP A 235 4.01 11.71 6.55
CA ASP A 235 3.99 12.86 5.65
C ASP A 235 3.45 12.45 4.26
N GLU A 236 3.78 11.25 3.79
CA GLU A 236 3.19 10.70 2.56
C GLU A 236 1.69 10.48 2.70
N ALA A 237 1.25 9.91 3.82
CA ALA A 237 -0.17 9.68 4.08
C ALA A 237 -0.95 11.01 4.15
N GLU A 238 -0.38 12.03 4.80
CA GLU A 238 -0.97 13.36 4.91
C GLU A 238 -1.03 14.09 3.56
N ALA A 239 0.01 13.95 2.73
CA ALA A 239 0.10 14.65 1.44
C ALA A 239 -0.82 14.05 0.36
N LEU A 240 -1.03 12.73 0.36
CA LEU A 240 -1.67 12.04 -0.75
C LEU A 240 -3.07 11.51 -0.46
N CYS A 241 -3.36 11.11 0.80
CA CYS A 241 -4.53 10.30 1.07
C CYS A 241 -5.76 11.15 1.40
N ASP A 242 -6.90 10.85 0.76
CA ASP A 242 -8.19 11.44 1.14
C ASP A 242 -8.64 10.90 2.51
N ARG A 243 -8.39 9.60 2.76
CA ARG A 243 -8.63 8.93 4.03
C ARG A 243 -7.49 7.99 4.35
N VAL A 244 -7.29 7.77 5.64
CA VAL A 244 -6.26 6.87 6.17
C VAL A 244 -6.90 5.85 7.11
N ALA A 245 -6.52 4.58 6.98
CA ALA A 245 -6.74 3.53 7.96
C ALA A 245 -5.42 3.23 8.68
N ILE A 246 -5.38 3.46 9.97
CA ILE A 246 -4.24 3.10 10.83
C ILE A 246 -4.39 1.63 11.21
N ILE A 247 -3.40 0.82 10.84
CA ILE A 247 -3.40 -0.62 11.13
C ILE A 247 -2.24 -0.97 12.08
N ASP A 248 -2.57 -1.66 13.16
CA ASP A 248 -1.60 -2.24 14.09
C ASP A 248 -1.96 -3.69 14.43
N LYS A 249 -0.96 -4.56 14.51
CA LYS A 249 -1.12 -6.00 14.86
C LYS A 249 -2.27 -6.69 14.09
N GLY A 250 -2.44 -6.31 12.82
CA GLY A 250 -3.47 -6.84 11.92
C GLY A 250 -4.85 -6.24 12.06
N ARG A 251 -5.08 -5.24 12.90
CA ARG A 251 -6.37 -4.62 13.17
C ARG A 251 -6.40 -3.16 12.76
N ILE A 252 -7.55 -2.67 12.30
CA ILE A 252 -7.76 -1.23 12.11
C ILE A 252 -8.01 -0.59 13.46
N MET A 253 -7.13 0.32 13.85
CA MET A 253 -7.20 1.07 15.11
C MET A 253 -8.03 2.35 14.95
N ALA A 254 -7.90 3.02 13.81
CA ALA A 254 -8.67 4.21 13.46
C ALA A 254 -8.77 4.35 11.93
N MET A 255 -9.83 5.02 11.44
CA MET A 255 -10.00 5.30 10.02
C MET A 255 -10.79 6.62 9.85
N GLY A 256 -10.30 7.50 8.98
CA GLY A 256 -10.94 8.78 8.69
C GLY A 256 -10.12 9.64 7.73
N THR A 257 -10.58 10.86 7.47
CA THR A 257 -9.71 11.86 6.81
C THR A 257 -8.61 12.29 7.78
N VAL A 258 -7.49 12.75 7.24
CA VAL A 258 -6.35 13.23 8.04
C VAL A 258 -6.79 14.27 9.06
N GLU A 259 -7.62 15.26 8.62
CA GLU A 259 -8.11 16.34 9.48
C GLU A 259 -8.99 15.80 10.63
N LYS A 260 -9.89 14.82 10.33
CA LYS A 260 -10.75 14.23 11.37
C LYS A 260 -9.95 13.45 12.39
N LEU A 261 -8.94 12.69 11.95
CA LEU A 261 -8.07 11.94 12.84
C LEU A 261 -7.25 12.88 13.74
N LYS A 262 -6.67 13.95 13.17
CA LYS A 262 -5.95 14.98 13.92
C LYS A 262 -6.86 15.69 14.93
N LEU A 263 -8.06 16.09 14.52
CA LEU A 263 -9.02 16.75 15.39
C LEU A 263 -9.42 15.87 16.58
N ALA A 264 -9.78 14.62 16.31
CA ALA A 264 -10.18 13.66 17.35
C ALA A 264 -9.09 13.44 18.42
N VAL A 265 -7.82 13.38 18.00
CA VAL A 265 -6.70 13.21 18.94
C VAL A 265 -6.40 14.54 19.65
N THR A 266 -6.48 15.69 18.96
CA THR A 266 -6.31 17.03 19.57
C THR A 266 -7.31 17.27 20.69
N GLU A 267 -8.59 16.94 20.44
CA GLU A 267 -9.67 17.06 21.43
C GLU A 267 -9.44 16.09 22.60
N ARG A 268 -9.03 14.85 22.34
CA ARG A 268 -8.79 13.84 23.38
C ARG A 268 -7.59 14.18 24.26
N MET A 269 -6.58 14.87 23.70
CA MET A 269 -5.41 15.35 24.42
C MET A 269 -5.63 16.73 25.09
N GLU A 270 -6.84 17.31 24.99
CA GLU A 270 -7.18 18.64 25.49
C GLU A 270 -6.21 19.75 25.02
N ARG A 271 -5.64 19.59 23.82
CA ARG A 271 -4.70 20.57 23.27
C ARG A 271 -5.43 21.67 22.48
N THR A 272 -4.82 22.86 22.49
CA THR A 272 -5.27 24.01 21.68
C THR A 272 -4.63 24.05 20.28
N THR A 273 -3.48 23.38 20.11
CA THR A 273 -2.77 23.26 18.83
C THR A 273 -3.04 21.92 18.17
N PRO A 274 -3.28 21.88 16.86
CA PRO A 274 -3.48 20.63 16.15
C PRO A 274 -2.28 19.68 16.30
N VAL A 275 -2.54 18.39 16.52
CA VAL A 275 -1.52 17.35 16.55
C VAL A 275 -1.02 17.01 15.14
N THR A 276 0.19 16.48 15.04
CA THR A 276 0.77 15.95 13.82
C THR A 276 0.23 14.54 13.52
N MET A 277 0.38 14.06 12.28
CA MET A 277 0.03 12.67 11.96
C MET A 277 0.89 11.64 12.69
N ASN A 278 2.13 11.98 13.04
CA ASN A 278 2.96 11.16 13.91
C ASN A 278 2.31 10.96 15.29
N GLU A 279 1.87 12.04 15.94
CA GLU A 279 1.18 11.97 17.23
C GLU A 279 -0.14 11.19 17.13
N VAL A 280 -0.89 11.34 16.02
CA VAL A 280 -2.09 10.54 15.76
C VAL A 280 -1.75 9.05 15.67
N PHE A 281 -0.73 8.70 14.90
CA PHE A 281 -0.29 7.32 14.75
C PHE A 281 0.13 6.71 16.09
N MET A 282 0.95 7.41 16.84
CA MET A 282 1.40 7.01 18.17
C MET A 282 0.24 6.84 19.13
N HIS A 283 -0.71 7.77 19.14
CA HIS A 283 -1.89 7.69 19.97
C HIS A 283 -2.70 6.41 19.73
N TYR A 284 -2.89 5.99 18.47
CA TYR A 284 -3.68 4.81 18.15
C TYR A 284 -2.91 3.49 18.24
N THR A 285 -1.59 3.49 18.14
CA THR A 285 -0.79 2.26 18.12
C THR A 285 -0.10 1.97 19.44
N VAL A 286 0.29 2.99 20.20
CA VAL A 286 1.06 2.85 21.43
C VAL A 286 0.24 3.18 22.68
N ALA A 287 -0.75 4.08 22.58
CA ALA A 287 -1.58 4.46 23.73
C ALA A 287 -2.34 3.30 24.39
N HIS A 288 -2.51 2.17 23.71
CA HIS A 288 -3.05 0.95 24.30
C HIS A 288 -2.12 0.29 25.34
N GLU A 289 -0.84 0.65 25.33
CA GLU A 289 0.16 0.09 26.23
C GLU A 289 0.46 1.05 27.40
N ILE A 290 0.03 2.33 27.30
CA ILE A 290 0.23 3.33 28.35
C ILE A 290 -1.04 3.42 29.20
N THR A 291 -0.93 3.04 30.46
CA THR A 291 -2.03 3.12 31.41
C THR A 291 -2.13 4.52 32.02
N ASP A 292 -3.33 4.90 32.52
CA ASP A 292 -3.53 6.17 33.24
C ASP A 292 -2.57 6.31 34.41
N ALA A 293 -2.21 5.21 35.09
CA ALA A 293 -1.22 5.16 36.17
C ALA A 293 0.20 5.50 35.68
N GLU A 294 0.57 5.16 34.46
CA GLU A 294 1.87 5.51 33.87
C GLU A 294 1.91 6.97 33.45
N ILE A 295 0.81 7.50 32.90
CA ILE A 295 0.69 8.93 32.61
C ILE A 295 0.85 9.75 33.91
N GLU A 296 0.22 9.32 35.00
CA GLU A 296 0.32 9.96 36.31
C GLU A 296 1.74 9.85 36.88
N ARG A 297 2.42 8.69 36.71
CA ARG A 297 3.79 8.44 37.15
C ARG A 297 4.83 9.30 36.45
N TYR A 298 4.71 9.49 35.17
CA TYR A 298 5.66 10.23 34.32
C TYR A 298 5.27 11.70 34.12
N GLY A 299 4.06 12.09 34.52
CA GLY A 299 3.57 13.47 34.53
C GLY A 299 3.06 13.97 33.16
N SER A 300 3.26 13.22 32.07
CA SER A 300 2.63 13.45 30.80
C SER A 300 2.67 12.18 29.95
N TRP A 301 1.79 12.11 28.93
CA TRP A 301 1.74 10.99 28.01
C TRP A 301 3.05 10.85 27.21
N GLU A 302 3.66 11.96 26.76
CA GLU A 302 4.92 11.95 26.02
C GLU A 302 6.05 11.31 26.81
N LYS A 303 6.17 11.65 28.09
CA LYS A 303 7.22 11.09 28.97
C LYS A 303 6.96 9.63 29.32
N ALA A 304 5.71 9.22 29.47
CA ALA A 304 5.34 7.83 29.66
C ALA A 304 5.69 7.00 28.41
N PHE A 305 5.48 7.57 27.23
CA PHE A 305 5.81 6.96 25.97
C PHE A 305 7.34 6.79 25.77
N GLU A 306 8.13 7.86 25.97
CA GLU A 306 9.60 7.79 25.87
C GLU A 306 10.18 6.73 26.84
N ALA A 307 9.61 6.63 28.04
CA ALA A 307 10.02 5.63 29.02
C ALA A 307 9.68 4.20 28.57
N LEU A 308 8.55 4.00 27.91
CA LEU A 308 8.12 2.69 27.39
C LEU A 308 8.97 2.25 26.18
N GLU A 309 9.33 3.19 25.29
CA GLU A 309 10.23 2.91 24.18
C GLU A 309 11.63 2.53 24.66
N ALA A 310 12.19 3.27 25.60
CA ALA A 310 13.50 2.95 26.20
C ALA A 310 13.53 1.55 26.86
N GLN A 311 12.44 1.14 27.52
CA GLN A 311 12.33 -0.21 28.11
C GLN A 311 12.27 -1.32 27.03
N LYS A 312 11.65 -1.06 25.86
CA LYS A 312 11.57 -2.03 24.77
C LYS A 312 12.88 -2.19 24.00
N GLU A 313 13.70 -1.14 23.95
CA GLU A 313 15.05 -1.21 23.37
C GLU A 313 15.98 -2.05 24.26
N ASP A 314 15.90 -1.88 25.58
CA ASP A 314 16.69 -2.66 26.55
C ASP A 314 16.29 -4.15 26.60
N GLU A 315 15.04 -4.51 26.27
CA GLU A 315 14.59 -5.91 26.21
C GLU A 315 14.96 -6.63 24.88
N GLN A 316 15.44 -5.92 23.86
CA GLN A 316 15.84 -6.48 22.58
C GLN A 316 17.35 -6.65 22.42
N GLU A 317 18.16 -6.13 23.33
CA GLU A 317 19.59 -6.41 23.49
C GLU A 317 19.84 -7.63 24.40
#